data_739c51b6f94f494605ce7288be68fa53
#
_entry.id   739c51b6f94f494605ce7288be68fa53
#
_cell.length_a   1.000
_cell.length_b   1.000
_cell.length_c   1.000
_cell.angle_alpha   90.00
_cell.angle_beta   90.00
_cell.angle_gamma   90.00
#
_symmetry.space_group_name_H-M   'P 1'
#
loop_
_entity.id
_entity.type
_entity.pdbx_description
1 polymer ?
#
loop_
_entity_poly.entity_id
_entity_poly.type
_entity_poly.pdbx_seq_one_letter_code
_entity_poly.pdbx_strand_id
1 'polypeptide(L)'
;MEKNIWTGIEPANVELPIQVINEYANSFNETFEGKMTMTVKSKIDDSIVVTVESLLNPVKKSENGRYEINVSIDVPSLKGYSLKVVVVSYDVIKIYPCAIKNLLDGSTEECPDEETFKVKIKALFASDDFTQILKNLLVQVI
;
A
#
# COMPACT_ATOMS: atom_id res chain seq x y z
N MET A 1 -3.24 -17.92 -41.55
CA MET A 1 -2.75 -18.37 -40.26
C MET A 1 -2.95 -17.28 -39.19
N GLU A 2 -3.48 -17.68 -38.12
CA GLU A 2 -3.75 -16.76 -37.02
C GLU A 2 -2.52 -16.55 -36.17
N LYS A 3 -1.94 -15.37 -36.21
CA LYS A 3 -0.79 -15.03 -35.39
C LYS A 3 -1.14 -14.18 -34.18
N ASN A 4 -2.33 -13.60 -34.19
CA ASN A 4 -2.73 -12.73 -33.10
C ASN A 4 -3.44 -13.53 -32.02
N ILE A 5 -2.65 -14.31 -31.29
CA ILE A 5 -3.18 -15.11 -30.19
C ILE A 5 -3.48 -14.27 -28.95
N TRP A 6 -3.12 -12.99 -29.01
CA TRP A 6 -3.27 -12.06 -27.90
C TRP A 6 -4.61 -11.32 -27.88
N THR A 7 -5.37 -11.45 -28.97
CA THR A 7 -6.71 -10.86 -29.08
C THR A 7 -7.60 -11.48 -28.01
N GLY A 8 -8.29 -10.67 -27.25
CA GLY A 8 -9.15 -11.14 -26.19
C GLY A 8 -8.51 -11.19 -24.82
N ILE A 9 -7.20 -10.90 -24.74
CA ILE A 9 -6.55 -10.76 -23.44
C ILE A 9 -6.89 -9.36 -22.91
N GLU A 10 -7.54 -9.34 -21.78
CA GLU A 10 -7.95 -8.10 -21.14
C GLU A 10 -7.34 -7.99 -19.73
N PRO A 11 -7.23 -6.78 -19.18
CA PRO A 11 -6.76 -6.63 -17.82
C PRO A 11 -7.59 -7.45 -16.85
N ALA A 12 -6.95 -8.04 -15.85
CA ALA A 12 -7.66 -8.75 -14.80
C ALA A 12 -8.60 -7.78 -14.07
N ASN A 13 -9.75 -8.31 -13.66
CA ASN A 13 -10.74 -7.50 -12.95
C ASN A 13 -10.42 -7.47 -11.46
N VAL A 14 -9.32 -6.80 -11.12
CA VAL A 14 -8.91 -6.63 -9.73
C VAL A 14 -8.54 -5.17 -9.49
N GLU A 15 -8.79 -4.70 -8.28
CA GLU A 15 -8.34 -3.39 -7.86
C GLU A 15 -6.98 -3.54 -7.19
N LEU A 16 -6.01 -2.74 -7.63
CA LEU A 16 -4.67 -2.79 -7.06
C LEU A 16 -4.65 -2.21 -5.65
N PRO A 17 -3.79 -2.74 -4.76
CA PRO A 17 -3.64 -2.15 -3.43
C PRO A 17 -3.39 -0.64 -3.45
N ILE A 18 -2.60 -0.15 -4.40
CA ILE A 18 -2.32 1.28 -4.47
C ILE A 18 -3.55 2.10 -4.81
N GLN A 19 -4.46 1.57 -5.62
CA GLN A 19 -5.70 2.28 -5.95
C GLN A 19 -6.58 2.43 -4.72
N VAL A 20 -6.68 1.38 -3.92
CA VAL A 20 -7.45 1.40 -2.67
C VAL A 20 -6.85 2.42 -1.71
N ILE A 21 -5.53 2.39 -1.53
CA ILE A 21 -4.83 3.30 -0.63
C ILE A 21 -4.97 4.75 -1.08
N ASN A 22 -4.87 5.01 -2.38
CA ASN A 22 -5.02 6.37 -2.91
C ASN A 22 -6.40 6.95 -2.63
N GLU A 23 -7.44 6.14 -2.61
CA GLU A 23 -8.78 6.62 -2.26
C GLU A 23 -8.81 7.11 -0.82
N TYR A 24 -8.19 6.38 0.10
CA TYR A 24 -8.09 6.81 1.49
C TYR A 24 -7.25 8.08 1.62
N ALA A 25 -6.13 8.15 0.88
CA ALA A 25 -5.28 9.33 0.92
C ALA A 25 -6.02 10.58 0.42
N ASN A 26 -6.77 10.45 -0.66
CA ASN A 26 -7.55 11.57 -1.19
C ASN A 26 -8.58 12.06 -0.17
N SER A 27 -9.30 11.15 0.46
CA SER A 27 -10.27 11.49 1.49
C SER A 27 -9.61 12.14 2.70
N PHE A 28 -8.47 11.60 3.12
CA PHE A 28 -7.71 12.15 4.23
C PHE A 28 -7.27 13.58 3.93
N ASN A 29 -6.72 13.81 2.73
CA ASN A 29 -6.20 15.11 2.35
C ASN A 29 -7.28 16.17 2.22
N GLU A 30 -8.47 15.78 1.78
CA GLU A 30 -9.61 16.68 1.78
C GLU A 30 -10.04 17.06 3.19
N THR A 31 -10.07 16.06 4.09
CA THR A 31 -10.52 16.28 5.46
C THR A 31 -9.57 17.16 6.26
N PHE A 32 -8.27 16.98 6.07
CA PHE A 32 -7.25 17.67 6.87
C PHE A 32 -6.45 18.68 6.06
N GLU A 33 -7.06 19.26 5.08
CA GLU A 33 -6.41 20.17 4.15
C GLU A 33 -5.56 21.23 4.86
N GLY A 34 -4.29 21.30 4.46
CA GLY A 34 -3.34 22.26 5.01
C GLY A 34 -2.75 21.90 6.36
N LYS A 35 -3.31 20.95 7.07
CA LYS A 35 -2.82 20.57 8.41
C LYS A 35 -1.98 19.33 8.38
N MET A 36 -2.47 18.30 7.72
CA MET A 36 -1.77 17.04 7.57
C MET A 36 -2.02 16.51 6.18
N THR A 37 -1.05 15.77 5.64
CA THR A 37 -1.17 15.16 4.33
C THR A 37 -0.79 13.69 4.42
N MET A 38 -1.64 12.83 3.85
CA MET A 38 -1.29 11.43 3.68
C MET A 38 -0.57 11.29 2.36
N THR A 39 0.71 10.92 2.43
CA THR A 39 1.58 10.77 1.27
C THR A 39 1.76 9.30 0.96
N VAL A 40 1.53 8.94 -0.29
CA VAL A 40 1.65 7.56 -0.78
C VAL A 40 2.78 7.53 -1.79
N LYS A 41 3.83 6.76 -1.48
CA LYS A 41 4.96 6.58 -2.38
C LYS A 41 5.10 5.10 -2.70
N SER A 42 5.33 4.81 -3.96
CA SER A 42 5.48 3.44 -4.40
C SER A 42 6.77 3.27 -5.18
N LYS A 43 7.31 2.07 -5.08
CA LYS A 43 8.50 1.70 -5.84
C LYS A 43 8.44 0.22 -6.16
N ILE A 44 9.09 -0.14 -7.25
CA ILE A 44 9.28 -1.54 -7.60
C ILE A 44 10.73 -1.90 -7.29
N ASP A 45 10.94 -3.13 -6.86
CA ASP A 45 12.29 -3.61 -6.60
C ASP A 45 13.14 -3.50 -7.87
N ASP A 46 14.39 -3.11 -7.69
CA ASP A 46 15.33 -2.87 -8.81
C ASP A 46 15.76 -4.12 -9.54
N SER A 47 15.32 -5.27 -9.15
CA SER A 47 15.66 -6.50 -9.85
C SER A 47 15.14 -6.43 -11.26
N ILE A 48 16.05 -6.53 -12.18
CA ILE A 48 15.75 -6.24 -13.58
C ILE A 48 15.17 -7.42 -14.31
N VAL A 49 15.69 -8.61 -14.04
CA VAL A 49 15.22 -9.82 -14.69
C VAL A 49 14.69 -10.79 -13.65
N VAL A 50 13.42 -11.11 -13.77
CA VAL A 50 12.74 -12.02 -12.84
C VAL A 50 12.12 -13.14 -13.66
N THR A 51 12.33 -14.37 -13.23
CA THR A 51 11.68 -15.52 -13.87
C THR A 51 10.40 -15.85 -13.15
N VAL A 52 9.45 -16.43 -13.88
CA VAL A 52 8.19 -16.87 -13.27
C VAL A 52 8.47 -17.88 -12.17
N GLU A 53 9.47 -18.74 -12.40
CA GLU A 53 9.86 -19.73 -11.40
C GLU A 53 10.28 -19.09 -10.08
N SER A 54 11.09 -18.04 -10.14
CA SER A 54 11.55 -17.38 -8.92
C SER A 54 10.42 -16.69 -8.18
N LEU A 55 9.43 -16.17 -8.90
CA LEU A 55 8.27 -15.53 -8.28
C LEU A 55 7.34 -16.51 -7.60
N LEU A 56 7.23 -17.72 -8.15
CA LEU A 56 6.34 -18.74 -7.61
C LEU A 56 6.99 -19.60 -6.53
N ASN A 57 8.31 -19.50 -6.39
CA ASN A 57 9.04 -20.27 -5.39
C ASN A 57 8.93 -19.59 -4.02
N PRO A 58 8.33 -20.24 -3.01
CA PRO A 58 8.14 -19.62 -1.69
C PRO A 58 9.43 -19.13 -1.04
N VAL A 59 10.54 -19.77 -1.35
CA VAL A 59 11.83 -19.41 -0.74
C VAL A 59 12.42 -18.14 -1.34
N LYS A 60 12.14 -17.88 -2.62
CA LYS A 60 12.75 -16.77 -3.35
C LYS A 60 11.82 -15.62 -3.68
N LYS A 61 10.55 -15.75 -3.39
CA LYS A 61 9.55 -14.77 -3.84
C LYS A 61 9.68 -13.40 -3.22
N SER A 62 10.44 -13.25 -2.15
CA SER A 62 10.45 -12.01 -1.39
C SER A 62 11.36 -10.93 -1.94
N GLU A 63 12.24 -11.25 -2.88
CA GLU A 63 13.31 -10.31 -3.22
C GLU A 63 13.16 -9.60 -4.54
N ASN A 64 12.54 -10.22 -5.53
CA ASN A 64 12.52 -9.69 -6.89
C ASN A 64 11.11 -9.46 -7.38
N GLY A 65 10.92 -8.32 -8.10
CA GLY A 65 9.64 -8.03 -8.70
C GLY A 65 8.55 -7.68 -7.72
N ARG A 66 8.91 -7.23 -6.54
CA ARG A 66 7.91 -6.79 -5.55
C ARG A 66 7.66 -5.31 -5.69
N TYR A 67 6.39 -4.97 -5.60
CA TYR A 67 5.94 -3.59 -5.57
C TYR A 67 5.72 -3.22 -4.11
N GLU A 68 6.26 -2.07 -3.70
CA GLU A 68 6.15 -1.61 -2.31
C GLU A 68 5.49 -0.25 -2.27
N ILE A 69 4.50 -0.13 -1.40
CA ILE A 69 3.74 1.11 -1.19
C ILE A 69 3.99 1.58 0.22
N ASN A 70 4.54 2.79 0.35
CA ASN A 70 4.84 3.39 1.64
C ASN A 70 3.85 4.52 1.89
N VAL A 71 3.17 4.49 3.02
CA VAL A 71 2.19 5.49 3.40
C VAL A 71 2.69 6.22 4.64
N SER A 72 2.71 7.54 4.58
CA SER A 72 3.14 8.36 5.69
C SER A 72 2.21 9.55 5.88
N ILE A 73 2.21 10.08 7.10
CA ILE A 73 1.50 11.30 7.44
C ILE A 73 2.53 12.40 7.58
N ASP A 74 2.40 13.45 6.78
CA ASP A 74 3.29 14.60 6.81
C ASP A 74 2.59 15.76 7.50
N VAL A 75 3.30 16.42 8.39
CA VAL A 75 2.76 17.57 9.14
C VAL A 75 3.67 18.76 8.88
N PRO A 76 3.34 19.57 7.86
CA PRO A 76 4.22 20.67 7.44
C PRO A 76 4.57 21.66 8.54
N SER A 77 3.61 22.00 9.41
CA SER A 77 3.84 22.98 10.47
C SER A 77 4.74 22.49 11.59
N LEU A 78 5.07 21.21 11.63
CA LEU A 78 6.00 20.64 12.60
C LEU A 78 7.38 20.40 11.99
N LYS A 79 7.86 21.34 11.20
CA LYS A 79 9.19 21.32 10.59
C LYS A 79 9.51 20.06 9.81
N GLY A 80 8.57 19.67 8.95
CA GLY A 80 8.78 18.52 8.10
C GLY A 80 8.63 17.17 8.79
N TYR A 81 7.92 17.13 9.90
CA TYR A 81 7.64 15.88 10.59
C TYR A 81 6.88 14.94 9.65
N SER A 82 7.36 13.71 9.56
CA SER A 82 6.74 12.70 8.73
C SER A 82 6.72 11.38 9.50
N LEU A 83 5.54 10.77 9.58
CA LEU A 83 5.35 9.51 10.29
C LEU A 83 4.95 8.43 9.31
N LYS A 84 5.77 7.39 9.17
CA LYS A 84 5.40 6.23 8.38
C LYS A 84 4.38 5.41 9.15
N VAL A 85 3.28 5.06 8.49
CA VAL A 85 2.19 4.34 9.15
C VAL A 85 2.01 2.92 8.65
N VAL A 86 2.22 2.68 7.36
CA VAL A 86 1.99 1.36 6.80
C VAL A 86 2.84 1.15 5.55
N VAL A 87 3.25 -0.10 5.34
CA VAL A 87 3.90 -0.53 4.10
C VAL A 87 3.09 -1.70 3.55
N VAL A 88 2.70 -1.60 2.29
CA VAL A 88 1.99 -2.68 1.60
C VAL A 88 2.88 -3.18 0.49
N SER A 89 3.00 -4.49 0.36
CA SER A 89 3.82 -5.07 -0.70
C SER A 89 3.11 -6.22 -1.40
N TYR A 90 3.38 -6.37 -2.69
CA TYR A 90 2.84 -7.47 -3.46
C TYR A 90 3.74 -7.78 -4.65
N ASP A 91 3.60 -8.97 -5.20
CA ASP A 91 4.37 -9.37 -6.38
C ASP A 91 3.73 -8.80 -7.63
N VAL A 92 4.55 -8.30 -8.56
CA VAL A 92 4.06 -7.66 -9.77
C VAL A 92 3.23 -8.61 -10.63
N ILE A 93 3.62 -9.87 -10.70
CA ILE A 93 2.91 -10.85 -11.53
C ILE A 93 1.69 -11.43 -10.80
N LYS A 94 1.79 -11.55 -9.49
CA LYS A 94 0.73 -12.14 -8.68
C LYS A 94 0.36 -11.14 -7.58
N ILE A 95 -0.59 -10.29 -7.87
CA ILE A 95 -0.95 -9.16 -7.01
C ILE A 95 -1.37 -9.61 -5.61
N TYR A 96 -2.17 -10.65 -5.54
CA TYR A 96 -2.59 -11.21 -4.25
C TYR A 96 -2.03 -12.62 -4.12
N PRO A 97 -1.57 -13.05 -2.96
CA PRO A 97 -1.66 -12.33 -1.69
C PRO A 97 -0.72 -11.11 -1.64
N CYS A 98 -1.18 -10.09 -0.93
CA CYS A 98 -0.34 -8.94 -0.60
C CYS A 98 -0.09 -8.93 0.91
N ALA A 99 0.89 -8.15 1.35
CA ALA A 99 1.23 -8.06 2.76
C ALA A 99 1.07 -6.63 3.25
N ILE A 100 0.50 -6.49 4.45
CA ILE A 100 0.37 -5.19 5.13
C ILE A 100 1.26 -5.21 6.35
N LYS A 101 2.24 -4.31 6.38
CA LYS A 101 3.07 -4.11 7.56
C LYS A 101 2.58 -2.86 8.28
N ASN A 102 1.98 -3.06 9.44
CA ASN A 102 1.46 -1.98 10.26
C ASN A 102 2.61 -1.42 11.11
N LEU A 103 3.06 -0.21 10.80
CA LEU A 103 4.18 0.39 11.51
C LEU A 103 3.77 1.01 12.85
N LEU A 104 2.47 1.04 13.14
CA LEU A 104 1.99 1.53 14.43
C LEU A 104 2.24 0.50 15.55
N ASP A 105 2.17 -0.78 15.22
CA ASP A 105 2.38 -1.86 16.19
C ASP A 105 3.43 -2.89 15.77
N GLY A 106 3.99 -2.75 14.57
CA GLY A 106 5.02 -3.67 14.09
C GLY A 106 4.50 -4.98 13.53
N SER A 107 3.19 -5.18 13.46
CA SER A 107 2.63 -6.43 12.95
C SER A 107 2.65 -6.49 11.43
N THR A 108 2.64 -7.71 10.91
CA THR A 108 2.52 -7.94 9.46
C THR A 108 1.41 -8.95 9.23
N GLU A 109 0.51 -8.62 8.31
CA GLU A 109 -0.58 -9.51 7.93
C GLU A 109 -0.54 -9.78 6.44
N GLU A 110 -0.80 -11.02 6.07
CA GLU A 110 -0.91 -11.40 4.67
C GLU A 110 -2.38 -11.42 4.28
N CYS A 111 -2.70 -10.81 3.16
CA CYS A 111 -4.07 -10.71 2.66
C CYS A 111 -4.17 -11.58 1.41
N PRO A 112 -4.87 -12.73 1.48
CA PRO A 112 -4.91 -13.66 0.35
C PRO A 112 -5.64 -13.14 -0.87
N ASP A 113 -6.54 -12.18 -0.70
CA ASP A 113 -7.34 -11.66 -1.80
C ASP A 113 -7.65 -10.18 -1.61
N GLU A 114 -8.23 -9.58 -2.64
CA GLU A 114 -8.58 -8.17 -2.66
C GLU A 114 -9.54 -7.78 -1.54
N GLU A 115 -10.55 -8.61 -1.31
CA GLU A 115 -11.56 -8.30 -0.31
C GLU A 115 -10.98 -8.28 1.09
N THR A 116 -10.14 -9.26 1.42
CA THR A 116 -9.46 -9.31 2.70
C THR A 116 -8.55 -8.09 2.88
N PHE A 117 -7.85 -7.70 1.82
CA PHE A 117 -7.01 -6.51 1.85
C PHE A 117 -7.83 -5.27 2.18
N LYS A 118 -8.97 -5.08 1.52
CA LYS A 118 -9.82 -3.91 1.76
C LYS A 118 -10.32 -3.85 3.20
N VAL A 119 -10.70 -5.00 3.75
CA VAL A 119 -11.16 -5.07 5.14
C VAL A 119 -10.01 -4.72 6.11
N LYS A 120 -8.83 -5.27 5.87
CA LYS A 120 -7.70 -5.08 6.77
C LYS A 120 -7.16 -3.65 6.73
N ILE A 121 -7.05 -3.07 5.53
CA ILE A 121 -6.53 -1.71 5.42
C ILE A 121 -7.51 -0.70 6.02
N LYS A 122 -8.80 -0.92 5.84
CA LYS A 122 -9.81 -0.08 6.47
C LYS A 122 -9.72 -0.16 7.99
N ALA A 123 -9.55 -1.36 8.53
CA ALA A 123 -9.42 -1.56 9.98
C ALA A 123 -8.20 -0.82 10.53
N LEU A 124 -7.09 -0.82 9.79
CA LEU A 124 -5.89 -0.10 10.19
C LEU A 124 -6.14 1.40 10.26
N PHE A 125 -6.69 1.97 9.20
CA PHE A 125 -6.95 3.41 9.14
C PHE A 125 -8.05 3.87 10.10
N ALA A 126 -8.96 2.98 10.48
CA ALA A 126 -10.01 3.27 11.45
C ALA A 126 -9.65 2.85 12.87
N SER A 127 -8.44 2.35 13.10
CA SER A 127 -8.04 1.86 14.42
C SER A 127 -7.98 2.99 15.45
N ASP A 128 -8.17 2.62 16.71
CA ASP A 128 -8.07 3.57 17.81
C ASP A 128 -6.66 4.14 17.90
N ASP A 129 -5.63 3.33 17.66
CA ASP A 129 -4.25 3.78 17.70
C ASP A 129 -3.99 4.87 16.66
N PHE A 130 -4.42 4.66 15.42
CA PHE A 130 -4.22 5.64 14.38
C PHE A 130 -5.02 6.92 14.66
N THR A 131 -6.26 6.76 15.09
CA THR A 131 -7.14 7.88 15.44
C THR A 131 -6.51 8.72 16.55
N GLN A 132 -5.95 8.08 17.57
CA GLN A 132 -5.32 8.80 18.68
C GLN A 132 -4.09 9.58 18.21
N ILE A 133 -3.31 8.99 17.33
CA ILE A 133 -2.15 9.69 16.74
C ILE A 133 -2.61 10.94 16.00
N LEU A 134 -3.66 10.83 15.19
CA LEU A 134 -4.18 11.98 14.45
C LEU A 134 -4.69 13.07 15.38
N LYS A 135 -5.39 12.69 16.44
CA LYS A 135 -5.85 13.66 17.43
C LYS A 135 -4.70 14.40 18.08
N ASN A 136 -3.64 13.68 18.44
CA ASN A 136 -2.48 14.27 19.06
C ASN A 136 -1.74 15.23 18.12
N LEU A 137 -1.66 14.87 16.85
CA LEU A 137 -1.04 15.74 15.85
C LEU A 137 -1.88 17.01 15.62
N LEU A 138 -3.20 16.86 15.56
CA LEU A 138 -4.09 17.99 15.35
C LEU A 138 -3.99 19.05 16.45
N VAL A 139 -3.81 18.62 17.70
CA VAL A 139 -3.66 19.55 18.82
C VAL A 139 -2.43 20.43 18.60
N GLN A 140 -1.40 19.92 17.96
CA GLN A 140 -0.14 20.64 17.79
C GLN A 140 -0.11 21.57 16.59
N VAL A 141 -1.09 21.46 15.68
CA VAL A 141 -1.10 22.26 14.45
C VAL A 141 -2.22 23.29 14.42
N ILE A 142 -2.89 23.50 15.51
CA ILE A 142 -3.96 24.51 15.61
C ILE A 142 -3.39 25.91 15.69
#